data_c835645b8ca0358cd7ec9fe2d6dfa66d
#
_entry.id   c835645b8ca0358cd7ec9fe2d6dfa66d
#
_cell.length_a   1.000
_cell.length_b   1.000
_cell.length_c   1.000
_cell.angle_alpha   90.00
_cell.angle_beta   90.00
_cell.angle_gamma   90.00
#
_symmetry.space_group_name_H-M   'P 1'
#
loop_
_entity.id
_entity.type
_entity.pdbx_description
1 polymer ?
#
loop_
_entity_poly.entity_id
_entity_poly.type
_entity_poly.pdbx_seq_one_letter_code
_entity_poly.pdbx_strand_id
1 'polypeptide(L)'
;QNFFSGRGRYPSFKSKHERQAVTLMRHGFRVKDGQLFLARIDGPVQVRWSRALPSAPSQAVVSRDSAGRYFVSFLCEEAVAPLPQVEAVKAIDLGLQSYIVDQHGEKLSPPKFLVKLLDRVKRAAQALSRKVKGSKNRAKARRRLARLHTRVGDARQNFTHQLSASLIRENQAVFAE
;
A
#
# COMPACT_ATOMS: atom_id res chain seq x y z
N GLN A 1 18.77 20.05 6.18
CA GLN A 1 19.92 19.54 6.98
C GLN A 1 20.66 18.43 6.25
N ASN A 2 20.01 17.40 5.68
CA ASN A 2 20.70 16.28 5.02
C ASN A 2 21.55 16.66 3.79
N PHE A 3 21.16 17.69 3.03
CA PHE A 3 21.94 18.20 1.90
C PHE A 3 23.25 18.80 2.37
N PHE A 4 23.22 19.70 3.36
CA PHE A 4 24.41 20.37 3.88
C PHE A 4 25.36 19.43 4.62
N SER A 5 24.86 18.30 5.13
CA SER A 5 25.68 17.24 5.74
C SER A 5 26.20 16.20 4.74
N GLY A 6 25.98 16.38 3.44
CA GLY A 6 26.40 15.43 2.40
C GLY A 6 25.61 14.12 2.35
N ARG A 7 24.54 13.99 3.15
CA ARG A 7 23.72 12.75 3.26
C ARG A 7 22.56 12.68 2.28
N GLY A 8 22.34 13.70 1.47
CA GLY A 8 21.21 13.75 0.53
C GLY A 8 21.46 14.71 -0.63
N ARG A 9 20.64 14.56 -1.68
CA ARG A 9 20.64 15.49 -2.82
C ARG A 9 19.91 16.78 -2.47
N TYR A 10 20.15 17.83 -3.24
CA TYR A 10 19.43 19.09 -3.12
C TYR A 10 17.91 18.84 -3.22
N PRO A 11 17.08 19.45 -2.32
CA PRO A 11 15.64 19.28 -2.37
C PRO A 11 15.07 19.73 -3.71
N SER A 12 14.23 18.91 -4.32
CA SER A 12 13.51 19.25 -5.56
C SER A 12 12.04 19.54 -5.27
N PHE A 13 11.46 20.43 -6.07
CA PHE A 13 10.02 20.71 -5.95
C PHE A 13 9.20 19.48 -6.31
N LYS A 14 8.15 19.24 -5.54
CA LYS A 14 7.21 18.15 -5.77
C LYS A 14 6.49 18.33 -7.10
N SER A 15 6.63 17.38 -8.00
CA SER A 15 5.99 17.40 -9.31
C SER A 15 4.50 17.00 -9.21
N LYS A 16 3.66 17.59 -10.06
CA LYS A 16 2.25 17.16 -10.20
C LYS A 16 2.10 15.72 -10.71
N HIS A 17 3.17 15.10 -11.17
CA HIS A 17 3.19 13.72 -11.68
C HIS A 17 3.66 12.70 -10.64
N GLU A 18 4.17 13.17 -9.51
CA GLU A 18 4.57 12.34 -8.39
C GLU A 18 3.37 11.94 -7.51
N ARG A 19 3.66 11.30 -6.37
CA ARG A 19 2.63 10.90 -5.41
C ARG A 19 1.79 12.09 -4.96
N GLN A 20 0.50 12.06 -5.28
CA GLN A 20 -0.46 13.06 -4.86
C GLN A 20 -0.90 12.77 -3.42
N ALA A 21 -0.42 13.55 -2.47
CA ALA A 21 -0.80 13.42 -1.07
C ALA A 21 -0.83 14.79 -0.39
N VAL A 22 -1.80 14.97 0.49
CA VAL A 22 -1.97 16.15 1.34
C VAL A 22 -1.98 15.71 2.79
N THR A 23 -1.12 16.30 3.59
CA THR A 23 -1.08 16.09 5.03
C THR A 23 -1.92 17.16 5.71
N LEU A 24 -2.85 16.76 6.54
CA LEU A 24 -3.75 17.59 7.32
C LEU A 24 -3.42 17.40 8.80
N MET A 25 -3.11 18.51 9.46
CA MET A 25 -2.94 18.54 10.91
C MET A 25 -4.32 18.65 11.59
N ARG A 26 -4.36 18.58 12.92
CA ARG A 26 -5.58 18.52 13.75
C ARG A 26 -6.69 19.51 13.36
N HIS A 27 -6.33 20.71 12.90
CA HIS A 27 -7.29 21.74 12.47
C HIS A 27 -7.80 21.53 11.03
N GLY A 28 -7.16 20.67 10.24
CA GLY A 28 -7.51 20.42 8.84
C GLY A 28 -8.53 19.31 8.62
N PHE A 29 -8.90 18.57 9.67
CA PHE A 29 -9.88 17.49 9.58
C PHE A 29 -10.58 17.24 10.91
N ARG A 30 -11.72 16.56 10.86
CA ARG A 30 -12.48 16.12 12.03
C ARG A 30 -13.12 14.77 11.75
N VAL A 31 -13.03 13.84 12.70
CA VAL A 31 -13.81 12.59 12.69
C VAL A 31 -14.90 12.73 13.74
N LYS A 32 -16.15 12.61 13.36
CA LYS A 32 -17.30 12.68 14.24
C LYS A 32 -18.34 11.65 13.78
N ASP A 33 -18.86 10.85 14.71
CA ASP A 33 -19.92 9.85 14.47
C ASP A 33 -19.59 8.91 13.29
N GLY A 34 -18.30 8.49 13.20
CA GLY A 34 -17.81 7.64 12.10
C GLY A 34 -17.69 8.33 10.74
N GLN A 35 -17.90 9.63 10.68
CA GLN A 35 -17.78 10.43 9.47
C GLN A 35 -16.50 11.28 9.47
N LEU A 36 -15.89 11.42 8.30
CA LEU A 36 -14.71 12.27 8.09
C LEU A 36 -15.12 13.58 7.46
N PHE A 37 -14.72 14.69 8.09
CA PHE A 37 -14.83 16.02 7.56
C PHE A 37 -13.44 16.57 7.26
N LEU A 38 -13.26 17.17 6.10
CA LEU A 38 -12.01 17.80 5.68
C LEU A 38 -12.21 19.29 5.51
N ALA A 39 -11.22 20.07 5.91
CA ALA A 39 -11.25 21.51 5.70
C ALA A 39 -11.45 21.87 4.22
N ARG A 40 -12.28 22.89 3.96
CA ARG A 40 -12.64 23.36 2.61
C ARG A 40 -13.43 22.36 1.75
N ILE A 41 -14.00 21.33 2.36
CA ILE A 41 -14.95 20.43 1.71
C ILE A 41 -16.26 20.51 2.47
N ASP A 42 -17.34 20.83 1.75
CA ASP A 42 -18.67 20.90 2.35
C ASP A 42 -19.22 19.50 2.62
N GLY A 43 -19.59 19.26 3.87
CA GLY A 43 -20.17 18.00 4.32
C GLY A 43 -19.15 16.87 4.57
N PRO A 44 -19.64 15.70 4.99
CA PRO A 44 -18.82 14.55 5.30
C PRO A 44 -18.31 13.87 4.03
N VAL A 45 -17.06 13.43 4.07
CA VAL A 45 -16.47 12.58 3.01
C VAL A 45 -16.85 11.12 3.28
N GLN A 46 -17.37 10.46 2.27
CA GLN A 46 -17.65 9.02 2.38
C GLN A 46 -16.35 8.23 2.48
N VAL A 47 -16.16 7.55 3.61
CA VAL A 47 -14.98 6.72 3.90
C VAL A 47 -15.42 5.28 4.14
N ARG A 48 -14.77 4.34 3.46
CA ARG A 48 -14.85 2.93 3.80
C ARG A 48 -13.81 2.63 4.88
N TRP A 49 -14.25 2.57 6.11
CA TRP A 49 -13.37 2.29 7.24
C TRP A 49 -12.86 0.84 7.18
N SER A 50 -11.55 0.66 7.33
CA SER A 50 -10.92 -0.67 7.40
C SER A 50 -10.90 -1.20 8.84
N ARG A 51 -10.86 -0.30 9.81
CA ARG A 51 -10.87 -0.59 11.26
C ARG A 51 -11.37 0.62 12.04
N ALA A 52 -11.76 0.42 13.28
CA ALA A 52 -12.00 1.52 14.22
C ALA A 52 -10.68 2.25 14.52
N LEU A 53 -10.77 3.54 14.85
CA LEU A 53 -9.60 4.31 15.28
C LEU A 53 -9.32 3.97 16.76
N PRO A 54 -8.09 3.62 17.13
CA PRO A 54 -7.76 3.28 18.51
C PRO A 54 -7.76 4.51 19.44
N SER A 55 -7.48 5.68 18.90
CA SER A 55 -7.50 6.96 19.60
C SER A 55 -7.86 8.12 18.68
N ALA A 56 -8.01 9.32 19.23
CA ALA A 56 -8.22 10.53 18.44
C ALA A 56 -6.98 10.80 17.55
N PRO A 57 -7.13 10.85 16.22
CA PRO A 57 -5.99 11.03 15.33
C PRO A 57 -5.39 12.43 15.43
N SER A 58 -4.07 12.50 15.47
CA SER A 58 -3.31 13.76 15.48
C SER A 58 -3.06 14.32 14.08
N GLN A 59 -3.06 13.46 13.06
CA GLN A 59 -2.77 13.80 11.68
C GLN A 59 -3.56 12.91 10.74
N ALA A 60 -3.95 13.45 9.60
CA ALA A 60 -4.54 12.69 8.48
C ALA A 60 -3.77 12.96 7.20
N VAL A 61 -3.45 11.92 6.44
CA VAL A 61 -2.85 12.03 5.12
C VAL A 61 -3.83 11.52 4.08
N VAL A 62 -4.34 12.42 3.25
CA VAL A 62 -5.17 12.07 2.10
C VAL A 62 -4.27 11.89 0.90
N SER A 63 -4.32 10.73 0.27
CA SER A 63 -3.50 10.40 -0.89
C SER A 63 -4.33 9.84 -2.04
N ARG A 64 -3.81 10.00 -3.26
CA ARG A 64 -4.40 9.45 -4.48
C ARG A 64 -3.39 8.60 -5.20
N ASP A 65 -3.78 7.39 -5.59
CA ASP A 65 -2.95 6.50 -6.39
C ASP A 65 -3.08 6.74 -7.91
N SER A 66 -2.23 6.05 -8.68
CA SER A 66 -2.23 6.13 -10.15
C SER A 66 -3.51 5.57 -10.81
N ALA A 67 -4.25 4.71 -10.10
CA ALA A 67 -5.53 4.19 -10.54
C ALA A 67 -6.69 5.16 -10.29
N GLY A 68 -6.43 6.26 -9.55
CA GLY A 68 -7.38 7.29 -9.20
C GLY A 68 -8.20 6.97 -7.95
N ARG A 69 -7.75 6.02 -7.11
CA ARG A 69 -8.35 5.73 -5.80
C ARG A 69 -7.80 6.72 -4.77
N TYR A 70 -8.66 7.11 -3.85
CA TYR A 70 -8.27 7.95 -2.71
C TYR A 70 -8.18 7.11 -1.45
N PHE A 71 -7.21 7.44 -0.62
CA PHE A 71 -6.98 6.81 0.67
C PHE A 71 -6.80 7.90 1.73
N VAL A 72 -7.22 7.60 2.93
CA VAL A 72 -6.89 8.38 4.12
C VAL A 72 -6.14 7.49 5.10
N SER A 73 -5.02 7.99 5.60
CA SER A 73 -4.23 7.37 6.66
C SER A 73 -4.24 8.29 7.86
N PHE A 74 -4.51 7.75 9.03
CA PHE A 74 -4.52 8.49 10.29
C PHE A 74 -3.31 8.13 11.14
N LEU A 75 -2.74 9.12 11.81
CA LEU A 75 -1.74 8.92 12.84
C LEU A 75 -2.47 8.89 14.19
N CYS A 76 -2.48 7.72 14.83
CA CYS A 76 -3.10 7.47 16.13
C CYS A 76 -2.05 6.92 17.09
N GLU A 77 -2.26 7.16 18.37
CA GLU A 77 -1.51 6.50 19.44
C GLU A 77 -2.27 5.25 19.89
N GLU A 78 -1.57 4.15 20.03
CA GLU A 78 -2.15 2.88 20.47
C GLU A 78 -1.16 2.17 21.41
N ALA A 79 -1.67 1.69 22.53
CA ALA A 79 -0.91 0.80 23.39
C ALA A 79 -0.93 -0.61 22.76
N VAL A 80 0.23 -1.06 22.31
CA VAL A 80 0.37 -2.39 21.72
C VAL A 80 0.65 -3.41 22.83
N ALA A 81 -0.29 -4.33 23.02
CA ALA A 81 -0.05 -5.47 23.90
C ALA A 81 0.91 -6.47 23.21
N PRO A 82 1.88 -7.05 23.95
CA PRO A 82 2.72 -8.09 23.41
C PRO A 82 1.88 -9.30 22.99
N LEU A 83 2.30 -9.99 21.94
CA LEU A 83 1.67 -11.25 21.54
C LEU A 83 1.91 -12.32 22.63
N PRO A 84 1.02 -13.30 22.77
CA PRO A 84 1.24 -14.44 23.63
C PRO A 84 2.56 -15.12 23.30
N GLN A 85 3.30 -15.54 24.33
CA GLN A 85 4.51 -16.33 24.11
C GLN A 85 4.16 -17.69 23.51
N VAL A 86 4.88 -18.09 22.48
CA VAL A 86 4.80 -19.40 21.85
C VAL A 86 6.22 -19.99 21.79
N GLU A 87 6.37 -21.29 21.96
CA GLU A 87 7.70 -21.93 21.95
C GLU A 87 8.19 -22.23 20.53
N ALA A 88 7.30 -22.15 19.54
CA ALA A 88 7.63 -22.50 18.17
C ALA A 88 8.65 -21.55 17.56
N VAL A 89 9.61 -22.12 16.83
CA VAL A 89 10.64 -21.40 16.08
C VAL A 89 10.58 -21.90 14.64
N LYS A 90 10.65 -21.00 13.67
CA LYS A 90 10.61 -21.33 12.25
C LYS A 90 11.81 -20.76 11.52
N ALA A 91 12.52 -21.63 10.79
CA ALA A 91 13.53 -21.23 9.81
C ALA A 91 12.93 -21.32 8.40
N ILE A 92 13.17 -20.29 7.59
CA ILE A 92 12.67 -20.19 6.23
C ILE A 92 13.77 -19.77 5.27
N ASP A 93 13.80 -20.38 4.10
CA ASP A 93 14.60 -19.96 2.95
C ASP A 93 13.68 -19.31 1.90
N LEU A 94 14.08 -18.13 1.39
CA LEU A 94 13.34 -17.36 0.39
C LEU A 94 13.92 -17.61 -1.00
N GLY A 95 13.12 -18.22 -1.89
CA GLY A 95 13.58 -18.60 -3.22
C GLY A 95 12.71 -18.12 -4.37
N LEU A 96 13.23 -18.28 -5.60
CA LEU A 96 12.51 -17.92 -6.83
C LEU A 96 11.60 -19.06 -7.33
N GLN A 97 11.98 -20.31 -7.11
CA GLN A 97 11.17 -21.47 -7.51
C GLN A 97 10.07 -21.76 -6.49
N SER A 98 10.43 -21.76 -5.21
CA SER A 98 9.51 -21.76 -4.08
C SER A 98 9.60 -20.42 -3.40
N TYR A 99 8.46 -19.84 -3.01
CA TYR A 99 8.46 -18.53 -2.34
C TYR A 99 9.08 -18.63 -0.94
N ILE A 100 8.76 -19.70 -0.25
CA ILE A 100 9.35 -20.09 1.03
C ILE A 100 9.57 -21.60 1.01
N VAL A 101 10.68 -22.03 1.59
CA VAL A 101 10.92 -23.41 2.01
C VAL A 101 11.20 -23.37 3.51
N ASP A 102 10.50 -24.16 4.30
CA ASP A 102 10.74 -24.20 5.73
C ASP A 102 11.76 -25.31 6.13
N GLN A 103 12.13 -25.35 7.42
CA GLN A 103 13.09 -26.32 7.96
C GLN A 103 12.69 -27.77 7.79
N HIS A 104 11.43 -28.06 7.49
CA HIS A 104 10.90 -29.41 7.24
C HIS A 104 10.83 -29.74 5.74
N GLY A 105 11.29 -28.82 4.88
CA GLY A 105 11.24 -28.97 3.42
C GLY A 105 9.86 -28.68 2.82
N GLU A 106 8.91 -28.17 3.60
CA GLU A 106 7.61 -27.73 3.09
C GLU A 106 7.77 -26.51 2.19
N LYS A 107 7.15 -26.54 1.02
CA LYS A 107 7.31 -25.54 -0.02
C LYS A 107 6.04 -24.73 -0.23
N LEU A 108 6.13 -23.41 -0.02
CA LEU A 108 5.09 -22.50 -0.42
C LEU A 108 5.36 -22.01 -1.85
N SER A 109 4.46 -22.34 -2.78
CA SER A 109 4.59 -21.91 -4.17
C SER A 109 4.34 -20.40 -4.31
N PRO A 110 5.10 -19.68 -5.17
CA PRO A 110 4.90 -18.26 -5.39
C PRO A 110 3.53 -18.01 -6.07
N PRO A 111 2.74 -17.08 -5.55
CA PRO A 111 1.47 -16.74 -6.17
C PRO A 111 1.69 -15.99 -7.49
N LYS A 112 1.20 -16.55 -8.60
CA LYS A 112 1.43 -16.03 -9.95
C LYS A 112 0.44 -14.91 -10.33
N PHE A 113 0.31 -13.88 -9.47
CA PHE A 113 -0.67 -12.79 -9.66
C PHE A 113 -0.51 -12.04 -10.99
N LEU A 114 0.74 -11.73 -11.38
CA LEU A 114 1.01 -11.04 -12.63
C LEU A 114 0.67 -11.94 -13.83
N VAL A 115 1.05 -13.22 -13.78
CA VAL A 115 0.82 -14.17 -14.89
C VAL A 115 -0.66 -14.26 -15.22
N LYS A 116 -1.54 -14.35 -14.20
CA LYS A 116 -3.00 -14.39 -14.38
C LYS A 116 -3.58 -13.15 -15.08
N LEU A 117 -2.90 -12.02 -15.01
CA LEU A 117 -3.34 -10.76 -15.60
C LEU A 117 -2.48 -10.29 -16.77
N LEU A 118 -1.42 -11.03 -17.13
CA LEU A 118 -0.40 -10.60 -18.09
C LEU A 118 -0.98 -10.20 -19.44
N ASP A 119 -1.86 -11.01 -20.02
CA ASP A 119 -2.48 -10.69 -21.32
C ASP A 119 -3.37 -9.45 -21.27
N ARG A 120 -4.05 -9.24 -20.14
CA ARG A 120 -4.85 -8.02 -19.94
C ARG A 120 -3.97 -6.79 -19.82
N VAL A 121 -2.83 -6.91 -19.11
CA VAL A 121 -1.83 -5.84 -18.98
C VAL A 121 -1.21 -5.53 -20.33
N LYS A 122 -0.76 -6.55 -21.10
CA LYS A 122 -0.20 -6.39 -22.45
C LYS A 122 -1.18 -5.66 -23.38
N ARG A 123 -2.43 -6.11 -23.46
CA ARG A 123 -3.47 -5.48 -24.29
C ARG A 123 -3.74 -4.03 -23.88
N ALA A 124 -3.78 -3.75 -22.58
CA ALA A 124 -3.99 -2.39 -22.08
C ALA A 124 -2.79 -1.47 -22.35
N ALA A 125 -1.56 -1.98 -22.27
CA ALA A 125 -0.34 -1.27 -22.61
C ALA A 125 -0.28 -0.94 -24.11
N GLN A 126 -0.59 -1.90 -24.99
CA GLN A 126 -0.70 -1.70 -26.43
C GLN A 126 -1.79 -0.67 -26.80
N ALA A 127 -2.97 -0.76 -26.13
CA ALA A 127 -4.02 0.23 -26.32
C ALA A 127 -3.58 1.63 -25.91
N LEU A 128 -2.79 1.76 -24.85
CA LEU A 128 -2.23 3.04 -24.39
C LEU A 128 -1.19 3.59 -25.38
N SER A 129 -0.29 2.75 -25.91
CA SER A 129 0.76 3.18 -26.85
C SER A 129 0.21 3.77 -28.15
N ARG A 130 -0.92 3.24 -28.61
CA ARG A 130 -1.62 3.69 -29.84
C ARG A 130 -2.40 5.01 -29.68
N LYS A 131 -2.46 5.58 -28.46
CA LYS A 131 -3.23 6.82 -28.20
C LYS A 131 -2.34 8.06 -28.30
N VAL A 132 -2.87 9.11 -28.87
CA VAL A 132 -2.20 10.41 -29.04
C VAL A 132 -1.86 10.99 -27.66
N LYS A 133 -0.59 11.43 -27.48
CA LYS A 133 -0.11 12.07 -26.24
C LYS A 133 -0.96 13.32 -25.94
N GLY A 134 -1.35 13.50 -24.67
CA GLY A 134 -2.19 14.63 -24.24
C GLY A 134 -3.70 14.40 -24.40
N SER A 135 -4.16 13.44 -25.20
CA SER A 135 -5.60 13.22 -25.45
C SER A 135 -6.34 12.66 -24.21
N LYS A 136 -7.62 13.00 -24.08
CA LYS A 136 -8.53 12.44 -23.06
C LYS A 136 -8.62 10.91 -23.15
N ASN A 137 -8.56 10.36 -24.38
CA ASN A 137 -8.57 8.92 -24.60
C ASN A 137 -7.29 8.24 -24.08
N ARG A 138 -6.14 8.90 -24.23
CA ARG A 138 -4.88 8.40 -23.63
C ARG A 138 -4.95 8.43 -22.10
N ALA A 139 -5.53 9.47 -21.51
CA ALA A 139 -5.73 9.54 -20.06
C ALA A 139 -6.62 8.39 -19.53
N LYS A 140 -7.71 8.07 -20.24
CA LYS A 140 -8.57 6.91 -19.93
C LYS A 140 -7.81 5.59 -20.04
N ALA A 141 -7.04 5.37 -21.11
CA ALA A 141 -6.24 4.17 -21.32
C ALA A 141 -5.14 4.02 -20.24
N ARG A 142 -4.45 5.11 -19.88
CA ARG A 142 -3.47 5.13 -18.79
C ARG A 142 -4.08 4.71 -17.47
N ARG A 143 -5.26 5.24 -17.13
CA ARG A 143 -5.98 4.87 -15.90
C ARG A 143 -6.39 3.40 -15.90
N ARG A 144 -6.82 2.85 -17.05
CA ARG A 144 -7.15 1.42 -17.18
C ARG A 144 -5.93 0.54 -16.93
N LEU A 145 -4.78 0.86 -17.51
CA LEU A 145 -3.52 0.15 -17.30
C LEU A 145 -3.09 0.24 -15.82
N ALA A 146 -3.13 1.45 -15.24
CA ALA A 146 -2.81 1.66 -13.84
C ALA A 146 -3.67 0.78 -12.91
N ARG A 147 -4.97 0.68 -13.16
CA ARG A 147 -5.87 -0.20 -12.38
C ARG A 147 -5.49 -1.67 -12.43
N LEU A 148 -4.98 -2.16 -13.56
CA LEU A 148 -4.52 -3.54 -13.68
C LEU A 148 -3.23 -3.75 -12.86
N HIS A 149 -2.27 -2.84 -12.96
CA HIS A 149 -1.05 -2.89 -12.15
C HIS A 149 -1.35 -2.80 -10.64
N THR A 150 -2.25 -1.89 -10.26
CA THR A 150 -2.68 -1.74 -8.86
C THR A 150 -3.30 -3.05 -8.33
N ARG A 151 -4.15 -3.72 -9.14
CA ARG A 151 -4.73 -5.02 -8.74
C ARG A 151 -3.65 -6.08 -8.47
N VAL A 152 -2.60 -6.13 -9.28
CA VAL A 152 -1.46 -7.03 -9.04
C VAL A 152 -0.70 -6.64 -7.77
N GLY A 153 -0.45 -5.33 -7.58
CA GLY A 153 0.20 -4.79 -6.39
C GLY A 153 -0.57 -5.10 -5.11
N ASP A 154 -1.88 -4.82 -5.10
CA ASP A 154 -2.76 -5.10 -3.95
C ASP A 154 -2.77 -6.60 -3.59
N ALA A 155 -2.86 -7.48 -4.61
CA ALA A 155 -2.84 -8.93 -4.39
C ALA A 155 -1.52 -9.42 -3.80
N ARG A 156 -0.38 -8.89 -4.29
CA ARG A 156 0.95 -9.19 -3.73
C ARG A 156 1.06 -8.72 -2.29
N GLN A 157 0.69 -7.48 -2.04
CA GLN A 157 0.77 -6.89 -0.71
C GLN A 157 -0.11 -7.65 0.29
N ASN A 158 -1.35 -7.97 -0.10
CA ASN A 158 -2.25 -8.76 0.75
C ASN A 158 -1.67 -10.14 1.08
N PHE A 159 -1.12 -10.85 0.07
CA PHE A 159 -0.46 -12.13 0.28
C PHE A 159 0.72 -12.03 1.25
N THR A 160 1.61 -11.06 1.03
CA THR A 160 2.77 -10.85 1.91
C THR A 160 2.36 -10.51 3.34
N HIS A 161 1.36 -9.64 3.51
CA HIS A 161 0.85 -9.30 4.85
C HIS A 161 0.20 -10.47 5.57
N GLN A 162 -0.61 -11.28 4.86
CA GLN A 162 -1.21 -12.46 5.45
C GLN A 162 -0.15 -13.47 5.88
N LEU A 163 0.84 -13.73 5.02
CA LEU A 163 1.91 -14.64 5.29
C LEU A 163 2.80 -14.19 6.46
N SER A 164 3.23 -12.93 6.46
CA SER A 164 4.03 -12.39 7.57
C SER A 164 3.26 -12.39 8.89
N ALA A 165 1.96 -12.08 8.86
CA ALA A 165 1.12 -12.11 10.05
C ALA A 165 0.95 -13.53 10.60
N SER A 166 0.82 -14.55 9.74
CA SER A 166 0.77 -15.95 10.14
C SER A 166 2.10 -16.37 10.78
N LEU A 167 3.22 -16.11 10.11
CA LEU A 167 4.55 -16.45 10.62
C LEU A 167 4.81 -15.84 12.00
N ILE A 168 4.46 -14.56 12.22
CA ILE A 168 4.67 -13.88 13.49
C ILE A 168 3.74 -14.39 14.60
N ARG A 169 2.50 -14.76 14.27
CA ARG A 169 1.55 -15.26 15.27
C ARG A 169 1.84 -16.69 15.70
N GLU A 170 2.36 -17.50 14.81
CA GLU A 170 2.58 -18.94 15.03
C GLU A 170 3.96 -19.22 15.64
N ASN A 171 4.89 -18.27 15.63
CA ASN A 171 6.27 -18.50 16.04
C ASN A 171 6.80 -17.39 16.94
N GLN A 172 7.59 -17.76 17.95
CA GLN A 172 8.32 -16.84 18.82
C GLN A 172 9.50 -16.19 18.09
N ALA A 173 10.16 -16.94 17.22
CA ALA A 173 11.25 -16.45 16.39
C ALA A 173 11.14 -17.00 14.98
N VAL A 174 11.48 -16.19 14.00
CA VAL A 174 11.55 -16.57 12.58
C VAL A 174 12.93 -16.17 12.07
N PHE A 175 13.67 -17.17 11.57
CA PHE A 175 14.96 -16.99 10.90
C PHE A 175 14.73 -17.04 9.39
N ALA A 176 15.22 -16.07 8.66
CA ALA A 176 15.09 -15.99 7.21
C ALA A 176 16.48 -15.90 6.56
N GLU A 177 16.72 -16.71 5.53
CA GLU A 177 17.90 -16.69 4.67
C GLU A 177 17.55 -16.27 3.24
#